data_ebfdd3ac62b85b765d2c6f3c28fc17a5
#
_entry.id   ebfdd3ac62b85b765d2c6f3c28fc17a5
#
_cell.length_a   1.000
_cell.length_b   1.000
_cell.length_c   1.000
_cell.angle_alpha   90.00
_cell.angle_beta   90.00
_cell.angle_gamma   90.00
#
_symmetry.space_group_name_H-M   'P 1'
#
loop_
_entity.id
_entity.type
_entity.pdbx_description
1 polymer ?
#
loop_
_entity_poly.entity_id
_entity_poly.type
_entity_poly.pdbx_seq_one_letter_code
_entity_poly.pdbx_strand_id
1 'polypeptide(L)'
;MKKYYAESELIINSDGSIFHLHVKPEQLADKVILVGDPGRVALVASHFDTQECEIESREFKTITGTYKGKRITVVSTGIGCDNIDIVMNELDALSNIDFGTRYEKDNLRPLQLVRIGTCGGLQPYTPVGTYICSEKSIGFDGLLNFYAGRNEACDLKFEQAFVDYMGWEGNVCIAHPYVIDADKELVNRIAQDDMVRGVTIAAGGFFGPQGRELRIPLADPRQNEKIEKFEYEGYRITNFEMESSALAGLARLMGHKAMTVCMVIANRLIKEADTGYKNSIDGLIKKVLERL
;
A
#
# COMPACT_ATOMS: atom_id res chain seq x y z
N MET A 1 -13.46 -12.55 26.26
CA MET A 1 -13.26 -11.24 26.93
C MET A 1 -12.67 -10.31 25.91
N LYS A 2 -13.13 -9.05 25.83
CA LYS A 2 -12.53 -8.02 24.97
C LYS A 2 -11.10 -7.74 25.41
N LYS A 3 -10.21 -7.49 24.45
CA LYS A 3 -8.82 -7.15 24.70
C LYS A 3 -8.74 -5.69 25.19
N TYR A 4 -8.07 -5.49 26.33
CA TYR A 4 -7.67 -4.16 26.80
C TYR A 4 -6.31 -3.79 26.23
N TYR A 5 -6.17 -2.56 25.75
CA TYR A 5 -4.91 -2.03 25.18
C TYR A 5 -4.24 -1.10 26.20
N ALA A 6 -3.12 -1.56 26.78
CA ALA A 6 -2.33 -0.75 27.72
C ALA A 6 -1.76 0.53 27.05
N GLU A 7 -1.33 1.49 27.86
CA GLU A 7 -0.80 2.77 27.35
C GLU A 7 0.45 2.61 26.49
N SER A 8 1.26 1.59 26.74
CA SER A 8 2.45 1.26 25.96
C SER A 8 2.12 0.66 24.58
N GLU A 9 0.94 0.04 24.42
CA GLU A 9 0.49 -0.60 23.20
C GLU A 9 -0.33 0.36 22.32
N LEU A 10 -1.24 1.13 22.93
CA LEU A 10 -2.05 2.14 22.29
C LEU A 10 -1.69 3.51 22.88
N ILE A 11 -0.81 4.23 22.22
CA ILE A 11 -0.38 5.55 22.67
C ILE A 11 -1.38 6.59 22.15
N ILE A 12 -2.00 7.32 23.07
CA ILE A 12 -2.93 8.41 22.79
C ILE A 12 -2.33 9.70 23.32
N ASN A 13 -2.27 10.74 22.51
CA ASN A 13 -1.78 12.05 22.89
C ASN A 13 -2.72 12.73 23.90
N SER A 14 -2.23 13.72 24.63
CA SER A 14 -3.01 14.44 25.66
C SER A 14 -4.24 15.16 25.08
N ASP A 15 -4.27 15.44 23.78
CA ASP A 15 -5.40 16.04 23.08
C ASP A 15 -6.44 15.02 22.57
N GLY A 16 -6.20 13.71 22.82
CA GLY A 16 -7.05 12.61 22.41
C GLY A 16 -6.78 12.06 21.00
N SER A 17 -5.75 12.56 20.30
CA SER A 17 -5.34 12.06 18.98
C SER A 17 -4.46 10.80 19.11
N ILE A 18 -4.42 9.97 18.05
CA ILE A 18 -3.47 8.85 17.95
C ILE A 18 -2.03 9.37 17.79
N PHE A 19 -1.05 8.55 18.18
CA PHE A 19 0.32 9.03 18.45
C PHE A 19 1.05 9.59 17.22
N HIS A 20 1.15 8.84 16.11
CA HIS A 20 1.94 9.29 14.96
C HIS A 20 1.13 10.16 14.02
N LEU A 21 -0.08 9.73 13.66
CA LEU A 21 -0.93 10.46 12.71
C LEU A 21 -1.53 11.74 13.29
N HIS A 22 -1.60 11.89 14.60
CA HIS A 22 -2.26 12.99 15.30
C HIS A 22 -3.73 13.20 14.92
N VAL A 23 -4.37 12.18 14.39
CA VAL A 23 -5.79 12.17 13.99
C VAL A 23 -6.65 11.68 15.16
N LYS A 24 -7.86 12.21 15.27
CA LYS A 24 -8.87 11.75 16.23
C LYS A 24 -9.90 10.84 15.56
N PRO A 25 -10.56 9.93 16.30
CA PRO A 25 -11.52 8.99 15.72
C PRO A 25 -12.62 9.62 14.85
N GLU A 26 -13.16 10.78 15.26
CA GLU A 26 -14.20 11.50 14.53
C GLU A 26 -13.71 12.15 13.23
N GLN A 27 -12.40 12.34 13.08
CA GLN A 27 -11.79 12.95 11.90
C GLN A 27 -11.55 11.93 10.77
N LEU A 28 -11.64 10.63 11.05
CA LEU A 28 -11.42 9.57 10.07
C LEU A 28 -12.72 9.21 9.32
N ALA A 29 -12.68 9.21 7.99
CA ALA A 29 -13.75 8.69 7.14
C ALA A 29 -13.60 7.16 6.92
N ASP A 30 -14.67 6.49 6.45
CA ASP A 30 -14.64 5.06 6.10
C ASP A 30 -13.87 4.79 4.79
N LYS A 31 -13.81 5.79 3.91
CA LYS A 31 -13.07 5.79 2.66
C LYS A 31 -11.77 6.53 2.85
N VAL A 32 -10.66 5.82 2.65
CA VAL A 32 -9.33 6.37 2.89
C VAL A 32 -8.48 6.24 1.63
N ILE A 33 -7.91 7.35 1.19
CA ILE A 33 -6.89 7.38 0.13
C ILE A 33 -5.52 7.49 0.79
N LEU A 34 -4.62 6.58 0.46
CA LEU A 34 -3.24 6.59 0.93
C LEU A 34 -2.30 7.04 -0.19
N VAL A 35 -1.35 7.90 0.14
CA VAL A 35 -0.31 8.38 -0.78
C VAL A 35 1.04 8.37 -0.10
N GLY A 36 2.14 8.19 -0.84
CA GLY A 36 3.48 8.21 -0.23
C GLY A 36 3.96 9.63 0.11
N ASP A 37 3.71 10.58 -0.78
CA ASP A 37 4.21 11.98 -0.69
C ASP A 37 3.20 12.88 0.02
N PRO A 38 3.56 13.59 1.11
CA PRO A 38 2.69 14.57 1.76
C PRO A 38 2.16 15.65 0.81
N GLY A 39 2.93 16.05 -0.19
CA GLY A 39 2.49 16.99 -1.22
C GLY A 39 1.34 16.47 -2.08
N ARG A 40 1.22 15.15 -2.24
CA ARG A 40 0.11 14.52 -2.95
C ARG A 40 -1.19 14.54 -2.15
N VAL A 41 -1.14 14.63 -0.83
CA VAL A 41 -2.34 14.83 0.02
C VAL A 41 -3.08 16.09 -0.39
N ALA A 42 -2.36 17.21 -0.50
CA ALA A 42 -2.95 18.48 -0.94
C ALA A 42 -3.50 18.41 -2.37
N LEU A 43 -2.82 17.67 -3.27
CA LEU A 43 -3.30 17.47 -4.64
C LEU A 43 -4.61 16.67 -4.68
N VAL A 44 -4.74 15.60 -3.90
CA VAL A 44 -6.00 14.85 -3.78
C VAL A 44 -7.10 15.73 -3.18
N ALA A 45 -6.79 16.43 -2.08
CA ALA A 45 -7.74 17.29 -1.37
C ALA A 45 -8.17 18.53 -2.18
N SER A 46 -7.39 18.95 -3.17
CA SER A 46 -7.78 20.05 -4.08
C SER A 46 -9.02 19.72 -4.93
N HIS A 47 -9.39 18.45 -5.03
CA HIS A 47 -10.62 18.00 -5.70
C HIS A 47 -11.83 17.91 -4.75
N PHE A 48 -11.64 18.08 -3.44
CA PHE A 48 -12.74 18.00 -2.48
C PHE A 48 -13.68 19.21 -2.59
N ASP A 49 -14.97 18.97 -2.44
CA ASP A 49 -15.99 20.02 -2.40
C ASP A 49 -15.86 20.84 -1.11
N THR A 50 -15.51 20.17 0.00
CA THR A 50 -15.26 20.78 1.32
C THR A 50 -14.09 20.09 2.02
N GLN A 51 -13.40 20.81 2.90
CA GLN A 51 -12.41 20.24 3.79
C GLN A 51 -12.85 20.45 5.25
N GLU A 52 -12.81 19.37 6.04
CA GLU A 52 -13.22 19.35 7.44
C GLU A 52 -12.05 19.62 8.38
N CYS A 53 -10.90 18.98 8.09
CA CYS A 53 -9.69 19.16 8.88
C CYS A 53 -8.45 18.89 8.02
N GLU A 54 -7.35 19.52 8.43
CA GLU A 54 -5.99 19.29 7.94
C GLU A 54 -5.07 19.12 9.15
N ILE A 55 -4.31 18.02 9.17
CA ILE A 55 -3.43 17.64 10.27
C ILE A 55 -2.09 17.26 9.68
N GLU A 56 -1.01 17.70 10.27
CA GLU A 56 0.36 17.38 9.86
C GLU A 56 1.19 17.00 11.08
N SER A 57 1.80 15.83 11.03
CA SER A 57 2.66 15.31 12.07
C SER A 57 3.76 14.46 11.44
N ARG A 58 5.01 14.83 11.62
CA ARG A 58 6.17 14.15 11.00
C ARG A 58 6.02 14.11 9.46
N GLU A 59 6.15 12.92 8.86
CA GLU A 59 5.89 12.66 7.43
C GLU A 59 4.41 12.42 7.11
N PHE A 60 3.55 12.36 8.12
CA PHE A 60 2.13 12.08 7.97
C PHE A 60 1.34 13.38 7.84
N LYS A 61 0.68 13.54 6.73
CA LYS A 61 -0.29 14.60 6.47
C LYS A 61 -1.65 13.99 6.21
N THR A 62 -2.67 14.49 6.88
CA THR A 62 -4.05 14.01 6.75
C THR A 62 -4.98 15.16 6.42
N ILE A 63 -5.83 14.99 5.41
CA ILE A 63 -6.95 15.89 5.14
C ILE A 63 -8.21 15.06 5.00
N THR A 64 -9.25 15.43 5.74
CA THR A 64 -10.60 14.85 5.58
C THR A 64 -11.53 15.89 4.99
N GLY A 65 -12.40 15.46 4.08
CA GLY A 65 -13.36 16.32 3.42
C GLY A 65 -14.41 15.54 2.64
N THR A 66 -15.12 16.20 1.74
CA THR A 66 -16.15 15.58 0.90
C THR A 66 -15.80 15.72 -0.57
N TYR A 67 -16.08 14.68 -1.34
CA TYR A 67 -16.04 14.68 -2.79
C TYR A 67 -17.33 14.09 -3.36
N LYS A 68 -18.12 14.90 -4.09
CA LYS A 68 -19.43 14.49 -4.64
C LYS A 68 -20.33 13.83 -3.58
N GLY A 69 -20.37 14.43 -2.38
CA GLY A 69 -21.18 13.95 -1.24
C GLY A 69 -20.60 12.73 -0.50
N LYS A 70 -19.45 12.20 -0.89
CA LYS A 70 -18.75 11.12 -0.19
C LYS A 70 -17.71 11.71 0.76
N ARG A 71 -17.74 11.33 2.04
CA ARG A 71 -16.69 11.70 3.00
C ARG A 71 -15.46 10.84 2.79
N ILE A 72 -14.31 11.47 2.60
CA ILE A 72 -13.03 10.82 2.28
C ILE A 72 -11.93 11.42 3.14
N THR A 73 -11.07 10.56 3.69
CA THR A 73 -9.82 10.94 4.31
C THR A 73 -8.67 10.63 3.35
N VAL A 74 -7.75 11.56 3.14
CA VAL A 74 -6.48 11.30 2.45
C VAL A 74 -5.33 11.43 3.43
N VAL A 75 -4.41 10.44 3.43
CA VAL A 75 -3.29 10.34 4.37
C VAL A 75 -2.00 10.08 3.61
N SER A 76 -0.93 10.81 3.92
CA SER A 76 0.41 10.40 3.48
C SER A 76 0.97 9.33 4.41
N THR A 77 1.64 8.35 3.81
CA THR A 77 2.25 7.23 4.54
C THR A 77 3.77 7.36 4.66
N GLY A 78 4.39 8.29 3.91
CA GLY A 78 5.83 8.18 3.67
C GLY A 78 6.13 7.02 2.72
N ILE A 79 7.33 6.45 2.80
CA ILE A 79 7.86 5.40 1.93
C ILE A 79 8.12 4.14 2.75
N GLY A 80 7.67 2.98 2.24
CA GLY A 80 8.05 1.68 2.74
C GLY A 80 7.00 1.00 3.64
N CYS A 81 7.17 -0.31 3.79
CA CYS A 81 6.24 -1.17 4.52
C CYS A 81 6.24 -0.93 6.03
N ASP A 82 7.35 -0.47 6.60
CA ASP A 82 7.48 -0.06 8.00
C ASP A 82 6.55 1.10 8.35
N ASN A 83 6.48 2.11 7.50
CA ASN A 83 5.52 3.20 7.65
C ASN A 83 4.06 2.73 7.45
N ILE A 84 3.83 1.79 6.53
CA ILE A 84 2.49 1.19 6.36
C ILE A 84 2.06 0.45 7.62
N ASP A 85 2.97 -0.19 8.33
CA ASP A 85 2.68 -0.83 9.62
C ASP A 85 2.12 0.17 10.64
N ILE A 86 2.78 1.31 10.80
CA ILE A 86 2.32 2.40 11.68
C ILE A 86 0.94 2.90 11.25
N VAL A 87 0.81 3.27 9.98
CA VAL A 87 -0.43 3.88 9.46
C VAL A 87 -1.61 2.93 9.57
N MET A 88 -1.45 1.66 9.22
CA MET A 88 -2.54 0.69 9.25
C MET A 88 -3.00 0.37 10.67
N ASN A 89 -2.06 0.17 11.61
CA ASN A 89 -2.40 -0.06 13.00
C ASN A 89 -3.09 1.16 13.63
N GLU A 90 -2.66 2.37 13.33
CA GLU A 90 -3.28 3.58 13.85
C GLU A 90 -4.65 3.87 13.21
N LEU A 91 -4.83 3.63 11.91
CA LEU A 91 -6.14 3.76 11.25
C LEU A 91 -7.15 2.71 11.78
N ASP A 92 -6.69 1.48 12.01
CA ASP A 92 -7.55 0.45 12.63
C ASP A 92 -7.91 0.85 14.07
N ALA A 93 -6.95 1.32 14.87
CA ALA A 93 -7.21 1.79 16.22
C ALA A 93 -8.24 2.94 16.26
N LEU A 94 -8.11 3.94 15.40
CA LEU A 94 -9.09 5.04 15.25
C LEU A 94 -10.49 4.53 14.89
N SER A 95 -10.55 3.49 14.07
CA SER A 95 -11.80 2.90 13.59
C SER A 95 -12.45 2.01 14.64
N ASN A 96 -11.67 1.14 15.31
CA ASN A 96 -12.15 -0.05 15.98
C ASN A 96 -11.87 -0.11 17.50
N ILE A 97 -11.08 0.81 18.05
CA ILE A 97 -10.83 0.90 19.49
C ILE A 97 -11.53 2.15 20.07
N ASP A 98 -12.18 1.98 21.20
CA ASP A 98 -12.70 3.08 21.99
C ASP A 98 -11.55 3.69 22.84
N PHE A 99 -11.16 4.92 22.55
CA PHE A 99 -10.02 5.57 23.18
C PHE A 99 -10.28 5.94 24.66
N GLY A 100 -11.55 6.12 25.04
CA GLY A 100 -11.92 6.40 26.42
C GLY A 100 -11.83 5.18 27.33
N THR A 101 -12.25 4.02 26.85
CA THR A 101 -12.23 2.76 27.61
C THR A 101 -11.03 1.89 27.29
N ARG A 102 -10.34 2.11 26.18
CA ARG A 102 -9.21 1.33 25.66
C ARG A 102 -9.55 -0.13 25.36
N TYR A 103 -10.78 -0.41 24.99
CA TYR A 103 -11.25 -1.70 24.55
C TYR A 103 -11.67 -1.66 23.08
N GLU A 104 -11.62 -2.83 22.45
CA GLU A 104 -12.18 -3.03 21.11
C GLU A 104 -13.70 -2.72 21.13
N LYS A 105 -14.18 -2.01 20.09
CA LYS A 105 -15.61 -1.71 19.92
C LYS A 105 -16.41 -2.98 19.65
N ASP A 106 -17.70 -3.00 20.04
CA ASP A 106 -18.59 -4.15 19.76
C ASP A 106 -18.89 -4.29 18.28
N ASN A 107 -19.01 -3.18 17.60
CA ASN A 107 -19.28 -3.12 16.15
C ASN A 107 -18.03 -2.58 15.46
N LEU A 108 -17.30 -3.47 14.80
CA LEU A 108 -16.13 -3.09 14.02
C LEU A 108 -16.54 -2.34 12.75
N ARG A 109 -15.78 -1.31 12.42
CA ARG A 109 -15.96 -0.44 11.27
C ARG A 109 -14.88 -0.72 10.24
N PRO A 110 -15.16 -1.51 9.18
CA PRO A 110 -14.20 -1.79 8.14
C PRO A 110 -13.94 -0.55 7.29
N LEU A 111 -12.68 -0.26 7.04
CA LEU A 111 -12.26 0.81 6.15
C LEU A 111 -12.13 0.31 4.70
N GLN A 112 -12.31 1.21 3.73
CA GLN A 112 -12.00 1.02 2.33
C GLN A 112 -10.77 1.87 1.98
N LEU A 113 -9.63 1.21 1.77
CA LEU A 113 -8.35 1.87 1.57
C LEU A 113 -7.88 1.71 0.12
N VAL A 114 -7.61 2.83 -0.55
CA VAL A 114 -7.04 2.84 -1.89
C VAL A 114 -5.75 3.63 -1.88
N ARG A 115 -4.63 2.94 -2.14
CA ARG A 115 -3.34 3.62 -2.26
C ARG A 115 -3.11 4.07 -3.71
N ILE A 116 -2.77 5.35 -3.88
CA ILE A 116 -2.36 5.94 -5.14
C ILE A 116 -0.85 6.18 -5.09
N GLY A 117 -0.09 5.39 -5.85
CA GLY A 117 1.36 5.40 -5.85
C GLY A 117 1.98 5.66 -7.21
N THR A 118 3.31 5.54 -7.25
CA THR A 118 4.12 5.48 -8.46
C THR A 118 4.92 4.18 -8.45
N CYS A 119 5.30 3.67 -9.62
CA CYS A 119 5.99 2.40 -9.73
C CYS A 119 6.98 2.36 -10.89
N GLY A 120 7.83 1.33 -10.89
CA GLY A 120 8.68 0.97 -12.01
C GLY A 120 8.06 -0.19 -12.79
N GLY A 121 7.78 0.01 -14.07
CA GLY A 121 7.27 -1.04 -14.97
C GLY A 121 8.33 -2.11 -15.26
N LEU A 122 7.88 -3.36 -15.40
CA LEU A 122 8.71 -4.53 -15.65
C LEU A 122 8.33 -5.31 -16.92
N GLN A 123 7.37 -4.82 -17.67
CA GLN A 123 6.92 -5.49 -18.89
C GLN A 123 6.90 -4.52 -20.07
N PRO A 124 7.07 -4.98 -21.32
CA PRO A 124 6.99 -4.11 -22.50
C PRO A 124 5.64 -3.40 -22.63
N TYR A 125 4.56 -4.01 -22.14
CA TYR A 125 3.20 -3.47 -22.15
C TYR A 125 2.86 -2.55 -20.98
N THR A 126 3.84 -2.21 -20.13
CA THR A 126 3.71 -1.24 -19.04
C THR A 126 4.65 -0.04 -19.25
N PRO A 127 4.53 0.73 -20.34
CA PRO A 127 5.33 1.94 -20.56
C PRO A 127 5.03 3.01 -19.53
N VAL A 128 5.86 4.05 -19.51
CA VAL A 128 5.64 5.24 -18.66
C VAL A 128 4.25 5.83 -18.92
N GLY A 129 3.55 6.21 -17.84
CA GLY A 129 2.17 6.71 -17.86
C GLY A 129 1.10 5.62 -17.73
N THR A 130 1.45 4.33 -17.82
CA THR A 130 0.49 3.24 -17.59
C THR A 130 0.02 3.24 -16.14
N TYR A 131 -1.28 3.03 -15.92
CA TYR A 131 -1.84 2.78 -14.60
C TYR A 131 -1.87 1.27 -14.33
N ILE A 132 -1.26 0.84 -13.22
CA ILE A 132 -1.19 -0.55 -12.81
C ILE A 132 -1.97 -0.73 -11.51
N CYS A 133 -2.87 -1.70 -11.49
CA CYS A 133 -3.51 -2.20 -10.29
C CYS A 133 -2.75 -3.41 -9.78
N SER A 134 -2.29 -3.35 -8.54
CA SER A 134 -1.70 -4.47 -7.81
C SER A 134 -2.82 -5.43 -7.39
N GLU A 135 -3.25 -6.30 -8.33
CA GLU A 135 -4.28 -7.31 -8.03
C GLU A 135 -3.74 -8.35 -7.03
N LYS A 136 -2.44 -8.63 -7.14
CA LYS A 136 -1.67 -9.48 -6.23
C LYS A 136 -0.33 -8.79 -5.93
N SER A 137 0.15 -8.93 -4.70
CA SER A 137 1.43 -8.34 -4.28
C SER A 137 2.35 -9.39 -3.68
N ILE A 138 3.64 -9.33 -4.05
CA ILE A 138 4.71 -10.13 -3.44
C ILE A 138 5.52 -9.21 -2.52
N GLY A 139 5.50 -9.47 -1.22
CA GLY A 139 6.24 -8.70 -0.23
C GLY A 139 7.66 -9.23 -0.05
N PHE A 140 8.67 -8.42 -0.38
CA PHE A 140 10.08 -8.70 -0.08
C PHE A 140 10.50 -8.16 1.28
N ASP A 141 9.59 -7.40 1.93
CA ASP A 141 9.81 -6.74 3.20
C ASP A 141 9.76 -7.70 4.41
N GLY A 142 9.03 -8.80 4.30
CA GLY A 142 8.86 -9.78 5.36
C GLY A 142 7.96 -9.33 6.52
N LEU A 143 7.33 -8.14 6.46
CA LEU A 143 6.58 -7.57 7.57
C LEU A 143 5.45 -8.48 8.05
N LEU A 144 4.69 -9.06 7.13
CA LEU A 144 3.52 -9.86 7.48
C LEU A 144 3.90 -11.16 8.23
N ASN A 145 5.15 -11.60 8.13
CA ASN A 145 5.65 -12.78 8.85
C ASN A 145 5.68 -12.59 10.38
N PHE A 146 5.56 -11.36 10.88
CA PHE A 146 5.46 -11.05 12.31
C PHE A 146 4.02 -11.07 12.84
N TYR A 147 3.01 -11.28 11.98
CA TYR A 147 1.59 -11.26 12.36
C TYR A 147 0.95 -12.64 12.35
N ALA A 148 0.17 -12.94 13.38
CA ALA A 148 -0.67 -14.14 13.39
C ALA A 148 -1.72 -14.11 12.28
N GLY A 149 -2.11 -15.28 11.76
CA GLY A 149 -3.07 -15.37 10.65
C GLY A 149 -2.47 -15.13 9.26
N ARG A 150 -1.15 -14.93 9.18
CA ARG A 150 -0.44 -14.68 7.93
C ARG A 150 -0.71 -15.77 6.90
N ASN A 151 -0.63 -17.04 7.28
CA ASN A 151 -0.77 -18.16 6.35
C ASN A 151 -2.21 -18.31 5.82
N GLU A 152 -3.21 -17.96 6.61
CA GLU A 152 -4.62 -17.95 6.20
C GLU A 152 -4.94 -16.80 5.25
N ALA A 153 -4.17 -15.70 5.34
CA ALA A 153 -4.34 -14.53 4.49
C ALA A 153 -3.61 -14.65 3.15
N CYS A 154 -2.48 -15.36 3.09
CA CYS A 154 -1.57 -15.40 1.96
C CYS A 154 -1.85 -16.54 0.98
N ASP A 155 -1.42 -16.35 -0.28
CA ASP A 155 -1.40 -17.37 -1.32
C ASP A 155 -0.12 -18.19 -1.24
N LEU A 156 -0.14 -19.24 -0.39
CA LEU A 156 1.03 -20.08 -0.11
C LEU A 156 1.53 -20.85 -1.33
N LYS A 157 0.65 -21.14 -2.30
CA LYS A 157 1.05 -21.85 -3.54
C LYS A 157 1.85 -20.93 -4.45
N PHE A 158 1.38 -19.72 -4.60
CA PHE A 158 2.09 -18.72 -5.40
C PHE A 158 3.45 -18.36 -4.75
N GLU A 159 3.49 -18.24 -3.42
CA GLU A 159 4.75 -18.03 -2.68
C GLU A 159 5.77 -19.12 -2.99
N GLN A 160 5.37 -20.38 -2.83
CA GLN A 160 6.27 -21.51 -3.07
C GLN A 160 6.76 -21.53 -4.51
N ALA A 161 5.85 -21.33 -5.48
CA ALA A 161 6.22 -21.28 -6.89
C ALA A 161 7.22 -20.17 -7.19
N PHE A 162 7.07 -19.00 -6.56
CA PHE A 162 8.00 -17.88 -6.71
C PHE A 162 9.36 -18.18 -6.07
N VAL A 163 9.38 -18.70 -4.85
CA VAL A 163 10.61 -19.06 -4.11
C VAL A 163 11.41 -20.11 -4.87
N ASP A 164 10.75 -21.16 -5.38
CA ASP A 164 11.37 -22.23 -6.16
C ASP A 164 11.97 -21.70 -7.46
N TYR A 165 11.22 -20.87 -8.18
CA TYR A 165 11.68 -20.28 -9.43
C TYR A 165 12.88 -19.35 -9.23
N MET A 166 12.88 -18.56 -8.17
CA MET A 166 14.01 -17.68 -7.83
C MET A 166 15.23 -18.45 -7.30
N GLY A 167 15.06 -19.70 -6.86
CA GLY A 167 16.09 -20.48 -6.19
C GLY A 167 16.40 -19.96 -4.79
N TRP A 168 15.40 -19.48 -4.07
CA TRP A 168 15.53 -18.90 -2.72
C TRP A 168 15.22 -19.89 -1.60
N GLU A 169 14.88 -21.11 -1.92
CA GLU A 169 14.62 -22.14 -0.92
C GLU A 169 15.84 -22.32 0.01
N GLY A 170 15.60 -22.26 1.32
CA GLY A 170 16.65 -22.37 2.34
C GLY A 170 17.63 -21.19 2.41
N ASN A 171 17.43 -20.12 1.66
CA ASN A 171 18.25 -18.92 1.74
C ASN A 171 17.89 -18.08 2.97
N VAL A 172 18.65 -18.24 4.05
CA VAL A 172 18.47 -17.54 5.33
C VAL A 172 18.83 -16.05 5.27
N CYS A 173 19.44 -15.57 4.19
CA CYS A 173 19.82 -14.16 4.02
C CYS A 173 18.72 -13.31 3.41
N ILE A 174 17.63 -13.91 2.92
CA ILE A 174 16.50 -13.21 2.33
C ILE A 174 15.26 -13.47 3.19
N ALA A 175 14.55 -12.42 3.55
CA ALA A 175 13.25 -12.58 4.22
C ALA A 175 12.31 -13.41 3.31
N HIS A 176 11.66 -14.42 3.89
CA HIS A 176 10.72 -15.24 3.13
C HIS A 176 9.63 -14.34 2.55
N PRO A 177 9.46 -14.29 1.23
CA PRO A 177 8.44 -13.46 0.61
C PRO A 177 7.04 -13.96 0.99
N TYR A 178 6.08 -13.06 1.01
CA TYR A 178 4.68 -13.42 1.17
C TYR A 178 3.86 -12.88 -0.01
N VAL A 179 2.81 -13.60 -0.38
CA VAL A 179 1.96 -13.24 -1.51
C VAL A 179 0.53 -13.01 -1.04
N ILE A 180 -0.01 -11.86 -1.36
CA ILE A 180 -1.32 -11.41 -0.89
C ILE A 180 -2.16 -10.82 -2.02
N ASP A 181 -3.45 -11.16 -2.06
CA ASP A 181 -4.42 -10.57 -2.97
C ASP A 181 -4.96 -9.25 -2.41
N ALA A 182 -5.13 -8.27 -3.27
CA ALA A 182 -5.94 -7.10 -2.98
C ALA A 182 -7.43 -7.45 -2.82
N ASP A 183 -8.22 -6.56 -2.23
CA ASP A 183 -9.67 -6.77 -2.12
C ASP A 183 -10.32 -6.76 -3.50
N LYS A 184 -10.96 -7.88 -3.86
CA LYS A 184 -11.55 -8.10 -5.20
C LYS A 184 -12.66 -7.10 -5.53
N GLU A 185 -13.45 -6.70 -4.56
CA GLU A 185 -14.53 -5.73 -4.77
C GLU A 185 -13.96 -4.36 -5.12
N LEU A 186 -12.96 -3.89 -4.36
CA LEU A 186 -12.25 -2.64 -4.67
C LEU A 186 -11.54 -2.71 -6.02
N VAL A 187 -10.83 -3.81 -6.31
CA VAL A 187 -10.15 -4.01 -7.60
C VAL A 187 -11.15 -3.89 -8.76
N ASN A 188 -12.27 -4.60 -8.69
CA ASN A 188 -13.26 -4.58 -9.77
C ASN A 188 -13.94 -3.21 -9.95
N ARG A 189 -14.11 -2.47 -8.87
CA ARG A 189 -14.70 -1.14 -8.89
C ARG A 189 -13.74 -0.08 -9.40
N ILE A 190 -12.49 -0.11 -8.96
CA ILE A 190 -11.49 0.93 -9.25
C ILE A 190 -10.72 0.63 -10.55
N ALA A 191 -10.19 -0.59 -10.71
CA ALA A 191 -9.40 -0.98 -11.87
C ALA A 191 -10.29 -1.51 -13.00
N GLN A 192 -10.80 -0.60 -13.80
CA GLN A 192 -11.56 -0.91 -15.02
C GLN A 192 -10.61 -1.16 -16.21
N ASP A 193 -11.12 -1.21 -17.42
CA ASP A 193 -10.35 -1.52 -18.65
C ASP A 193 -9.22 -0.52 -18.97
N ASP A 194 -9.15 0.57 -18.23
CA ASP A 194 -8.13 1.62 -18.36
C ASP A 194 -6.92 1.42 -17.42
N MET A 195 -6.82 0.29 -16.75
CA MET A 195 -5.71 -0.07 -15.88
C MET A 195 -5.23 -1.49 -16.16
N VAL A 196 -3.92 -1.69 -16.17
CA VAL A 196 -3.31 -3.02 -16.24
C VAL A 196 -3.40 -3.67 -14.86
N ARG A 197 -4.01 -4.85 -14.79
CA ARG A 197 -4.01 -5.69 -13.57
C ARG A 197 -2.84 -6.64 -13.62
N GLY A 198 -2.18 -6.85 -12.49
CA GLY A 198 -1.05 -7.78 -12.43
C GLY A 198 -0.46 -7.95 -11.04
N VAL A 199 0.69 -8.60 -11.01
CA VAL A 199 1.44 -8.86 -9.79
C VAL A 199 2.47 -7.77 -9.57
N THR A 200 2.44 -7.15 -8.40
CA THR A 200 3.38 -6.11 -7.98
C THR A 200 4.37 -6.69 -6.96
N ILE A 201 5.66 -6.38 -7.10
CA ILE A 201 6.61 -6.61 -6.01
C ILE A 201 6.68 -5.35 -5.14
N ALA A 202 6.36 -5.52 -3.85
CA ALA A 202 6.62 -4.51 -2.83
C ALA A 202 8.00 -4.79 -2.22
N ALA A 203 8.97 -3.95 -2.56
CA ALA A 203 10.35 -4.14 -2.18
C ALA A 203 10.71 -3.31 -0.95
N GLY A 204 11.41 -3.90 0.01
CA GLY A 204 11.89 -3.23 1.23
C GLY A 204 12.99 -2.18 1.00
N GLY A 205 13.28 -1.81 -0.25
CA GLY A 205 14.25 -0.77 -0.61
C GLY A 205 14.19 -0.43 -2.09
N PHE A 206 14.59 0.80 -2.42
CA PHE A 206 14.52 1.31 -3.80
C PHE A 206 15.67 0.85 -4.70
N PHE A 207 16.87 0.64 -4.15
CA PHE A 207 18.06 0.27 -4.92
C PHE A 207 18.23 -1.24 -5.00
N GLY A 208 19.01 -1.85 -4.11
CA GLY A 208 19.34 -3.28 -4.14
C GLY A 208 18.13 -4.20 -4.25
N PRO A 209 17.09 -4.08 -3.40
CA PRO A 209 15.92 -4.94 -3.46
C PRO A 209 15.13 -4.86 -4.78
N GLN A 210 15.23 -3.74 -5.50
CA GLN A 210 14.67 -3.58 -6.83
C GLN A 210 15.70 -3.78 -7.95
N GLY A 211 16.88 -4.36 -7.66
CA GLY A 211 17.92 -4.62 -8.63
C GLY A 211 18.53 -3.37 -9.28
N ARG A 212 18.62 -2.25 -8.53
CA ARG A 212 19.37 -1.06 -8.96
C ARG A 212 20.74 -1.09 -8.33
N GLU A 213 21.74 -1.15 -9.16
CA GLU A 213 23.13 -1.08 -8.75
C GLU A 213 23.67 0.35 -8.92
N LEU A 214 24.33 0.86 -7.89
CA LEU A 214 25.16 2.05 -7.97
C LEU A 214 26.61 1.65 -7.64
N ARG A 215 27.16 2.15 -6.54
CA ARG A 215 28.54 1.84 -6.13
C ARG A 215 28.68 0.49 -5.44
N ILE A 216 27.62 -0.01 -4.81
CA ILE A 216 27.60 -1.32 -4.15
C ILE A 216 27.02 -2.34 -5.13
N PRO A 217 27.74 -3.43 -5.45
CA PRO A 217 27.25 -4.45 -6.37
C PRO A 217 26.09 -5.23 -5.76
N LEU A 218 25.23 -5.76 -6.63
CA LEU A 218 24.08 -6.59 -6.24
C LEU A 218 24.54 -8.00 -5.86
N ALA A 219 23.87 -8.61 -4.91
CA ALA A 219 24.11 -10.01 -4.53
C ALA A 219 23.70 -10.98 -5.67
N ASP A 220 22.61 -10.70 -6.38
CA ASP A 220 22.22 -11.37 -7.62
C ASP A 220 22.01 -10.34 -8.73
N PRO A 221 23.02 -10.14 -9.62
CA PRO A 221 22.89 -9.20 -10.74
C PRO A 221 21.82 -9.58 -11.77
N ARG A 222 21.35 -10.82 -11.76
CA ARG A 222 20.33 -11.33 -12.68
C ARG A 222 18.94 -11.42 -12.06
N GLN A 223 18.75 -10.91 -10.85
CA GLN A 223 17.47 -10.94 -10.14
C GLN A 223 16.32 -10.43 -11.03
N ASN A 224 16.49 -9.28 -11.66
CA ASN A 224 15.42 -8.68 -12.48
C ASN A 224 15.12 -9.49 -13.75
N GLU A 225 16.12 -10.11 -14.38
CA GLU A 225 15.87 -10.99 -15.53
C GLU A 225 14.98 -12.19 -15.18
N LYS A 226 15.15 -12.74 -13.97
CA LYS A 226 14.30 -13.82 -13.47
C LYS A 226 12.88 -13.28 -13.20
N ILE A 227 12.79 -12.17 -12.47
CA ILE A 227 11.50 -11.56 -12.08
C ILE A 227 10.67 -11.20 -13.32
N GLU A 228 11.26 -10.62 -14.35
CA GLU A 228 10.57 -10.24 -15.60
C GLU A 228 10.01 -11.45 -16.35
N LYS A 229 10.67 -12.60 -16.25
CA LYS A 229 10.28 -13.85 -16.93
C LYS A 229 9.38 -14.74 -16.09
N PHE A 230 9.20 -14.44 -14.82
CA PHE A 230 8.35 -15.24 -13.95
C PHE A 230 6.90 -15.21 -14.42
N GLU A 231 6.32 -16.39 -14.52
CA GLU A 231 4.91 -16.59 -14.84
C GLU A 231 4.37 -17.77 -14.02
N TYR A 232 3.25 -17.57 -13.36
CA TYR A 232 2.55 -18.61 -12.63
C TYR A 232 1.04 -18.40 -12.72
N GLU A 233 0.30 -19.44 -13.08
CA GLU A 233 -1.17 -19.40 -13.27
C GLU A 233 -1.65 -18.23 -14.18
N GLY A 234 -0.88 -17.88 -15.19
CA GLY A 234 -1.17 -16.78 -16.10
C GLY A 234 -0.85 -15.38 -15.57
N TYR A 235 -0.37 -15.27 -14.34
CA TYR A 235 0.10 -14.01 -13.76
C TYR A 235 1.56 -13.74 -14.13
N ARG A 236 1.84 -12.48 -14.46
CA ARG A 236 3.20 -11.94 -14.62
C ARG A 236 3.44 -10.80 -13.65
N ILE A 237 4.70 -10.62 -13.26
CA ILE A 237 5.08 -9.47 -12.44
C ILE A 237 5.13 -8.23 -13.33
N THR A 238 4.29 -7.24 -13.03
CA THR A 238 4.09 -6.04 -13.85
C THR A 238 4.97 -4.87 -13.43
N ASN A 239 5.28 -4.76 -12.15
CA ASN A 239 5.97 -3.59 -11.62
C ASN A 239 6.59 -3.79 -10.24
N PHE A 240 7.48 -2.87 -9.87
CA PHE A 240 7.96 -2.65 -8.51
C PHE A 240 7.36 -1.40 -7.89
N GLU A 241 7.00 -1.50 -6.61
CA GLU A 241 6.78 -0.39 -5.69
C GLU A 241 7.22 -0.81 -4.27
N MET A 242 6.75 -0.19 -3.17
CA MET A 242 7.34 -0.40 -1.85
C MET A 242 6.34 -0.62 -0.71
N GLU A 243 5.02 -0.71 -0.96
CA GLU A 243 3.99 -0.70 0.12
C GLU A 243 2.79 -1.63 -0.07
N SER A 244 2.49 -2.07 -1.30
CA SER A 244 1.23 -2.76 -1.64
C SER A 244 1.01 -4.07 -0.88
N SER A 245 2.07 -4.84 -0.61
CA SER A 245 1.98 -6.10 0.11
C SER A 245 1.57 -5.91 1.57
N ALA A 246 2.25 -5.00 2.28
CA ALA A 246 1.96 -4.69 3.67
C ALA A 246 0.54 -4.12 3.81
N LEU A 247 0.17 -3.19 2.93
CA LEU A 247 -1.17 -2.61 2.94
C LEU A 247 -2.27 -3.66 2.77
N ALA A 248 -2.17 -4.50 1.73
CA ALA A 248 -3.17 -5.54 1.47
C ALA A 248 -3.19 -6.59 2.58
N GLY A 249 -2.02 -7.00 3.08
CA GLY A 249 -1.88 -7.99 4.13
C GLY A 249 -2.46 -7.54 5.47
N LEU A 250 -2.05 -6.38 5.96
CA LEU A 250 -2.55 -5.84 7.22
C LEU A 250 -4.05 -5.54 7.14
N ALA A 251 -4.52 -4.93 6.04
CA ALA A 251 -5.94 -4.67 5.85
C ALA A 251 -6.76 -5.97 5.94
N ARG A 252 -6.32 -7.05 5.29
CA ARG A 252 -7.00 -8.34 5.34
C ARG A 252 -7.04 -8.93 6.76
N LEU A 253 -5.92 -8.88 7.49
CA LEU A 253 -5.84 -9.37 8.87
C LEU A 253 -6.73 -8.57 9.84
N MET A 254 -6.88 -7.27 9.59
CA MET A 254 -7.71 -6.35 10.39
C MET A 254 -9.19 -6.31 9.95
N GLY A 255 -9.56 -7.01 8.86
CA GLY A 255 -10.93 -7.00 8.34
C GLY A 255 -11.29 -5.77 7.52
N HIS A 256 -10.30 -5.03 7.03
CA HIS A 256 -10.47 -3.91 6.10
C HIS A 256 -10.38 -4.36 4.64
N LYS A 257 -10.79 -3.50 3.71
CA LYS A 257 -10.63 -3.68 2.27
C LYS A 257 -9.52 -2.76 1.78
N ALA A 258 -8.54 -3.31 1.04
CA ALA A 258 -7.45 -2.50 0.51
C ALA A 258 -7.04 -2.90 -0.90
N MET A 259 -6.58 -1.91 -1.66
CA MET A 259 -5.91 -2.10 -2.95
C MET A 259 -4.90 -0.99 -3.22
N THR A 260 -3.99 -1.24 -4.15
CA THR A 260 -3.02 -0.25 -4.63
C THR A 260 -3.16 -0.06 -6.14
N VAL A 261 -3.14 1.20 -6.57
CA VAL A 261 -2.98 1.59 -7.97
C VAL A 261 -1.77 2.52 -8.11
N CYS A 262 -0.95 2.28 -9.10
CA CYS A 262 0.26 3.06 -9.34
C CYS A 262 0.33 3.55 -10.79
N MET A 263 0.92 4.72 -10.98
CA MET A 263 1.35 5.15 -12.30
C MET A 263 2.80 4.76 -12.53
N VAL A 264 3.09 4.18 -13.68
CA VAL A 264 4.47 3.88 -14.10
C VAL A 264 5.21 5.17 -14.39
N ILE A 265 6.30 5.43 -13.65
CA ILE A 265 7.16 6.60 -13.83
C ILE A 265 8.53 6.25 -14.40
N ALA A 266 8.87 4.97 -14.45
CA ALA A 266 10.08 4.48 -15.08
C ALA A 266 9.86 3.03 -15.56
N ASN A 267 10.41 2.70 -16.73
CA ASN A 267 10.44 1.32 -17.21
C ASN A 267 11.85 1.00 -17.73
N ARG A 268 12.53 0.06 -17.08
CA ARG A 268 13.94 -0.25 -17.38
C ARG A 268 14.11 -1.04 -18.67
N LEU A 269 13.12 -1.84 -19.06
CA LEU A 269 13.19 -2.63 -20.29
C LEU A 269 13.26 -1.72 -21.53
N ILE A 270 12.48 -0.66 -21.53
CA ILE A 270 12.44 0.32 -22.60
C ILE A 270 13.27 1.57 -22.30
N LYS A 271 13.98 1.59 -21.16
CA LYS A 271 14.89 2.67 -20.71
C LYS A 271 14.24 4.06 -20.65
N GLU A 272 12.96 4.11 -20.28
CA GLU A 272 12.19 5.34 -20.12
C GLU A 272 12.05 5.73 -18.64
N ALA A 273 12.06 7.05 -18.38
CA ALA A 273 11.74 7.62 -17.08
C ALA A 273 11.08 8.99 -17.25
N ASP A 274 10.05 9.26 -16.44
CA ASP A 274 9.38 10.57 -16.37
C ASP A 274 9.63 11.20 -14.99
N THR A 275 10.43 12.25 -14.96
CA THR A 275 10.66 13.05 -13.74
C THR A 275 9.57 14.12 -13.51
N GLY A 276 8.75 14.39 -14.54
CA GLY A 276 7.63 15.34 -14.49
C GLY A 276 6.29 14.72 -14.08
N TYR A 277 6.27 13.47 -13.66
CA TYR A 277 5.08 12.65 -13.35
C TYR A 277 4.07 13.31 -12.39
N LYS A 278 4.50 14.28 -11.58
CA LYS A 278 3.61 15.00 -10.65
C LYS A 278 2.42 15.67 -11.35
N ASN A 279 2.59 16.10 -12.61
CA ASN A 279 1.52 16.67 -13.40
C ASN A 279 0.60 15.60 -14.03
N SER A 280 1.12 14.39 -14.24
CA SER A 280 0.40 13.30 -14.91
C SER A 280 -0.44 12.44 -13.98
N ILE A 281 -0.10 12.40 -12.67
CA ILE A 281 -0.79 11.56 -11.68
C ILE A 281 -2.21 12.04 -11.36
N ASP A 282 -2.54 13.28 -11.68
CA ASP A 282 -3.87 13.87 -11.42
C ASP A 282 -5.00 13.09 -12.13
N GLY A 283 -4.73 12.54 -13.32
CA GLY A 283 -5.66 11.67 -14.02
C GLY A 283 -6.02 10.39 -13.23
N LEU A 284 -5.03 9.78 -12.58
CA LEU A 284 -5.25 8.62 -11.73
C LEU A 284 -6.03 8.99 -10.46
N ILE A 285 -5.70 10.13 -9.84
CA ILE A 285 -6.40 10.64 -8.64
C ILE A 285 -7.89 10.81 -8.94
N LYS A 286 -8.24 11.48 -10.03
CA LYS A 286 -9.64 11.68 -10.46
C LYS A 286 -10.39 10.37 -10.63
N LYS A 287 -9.79 9.39 -11.31
CA LYS A 287 -10.38 8.05 -11.50
C LYS A 287 -10.67 7.36 -10.16
N VAL A 288 -9.72 7.41 -9.22
CA VAL A 288 -9.90 6.82 -7.89
C VAL A 288 -11.01 7.54 -7.12
N LEU A 289 -11.02 8.88 -7.09
CA LEU A 289 -12.06 9.67 -6.39
C LEU A 289 -13.46 9.40 -6.94
N GLU A 290 -13.59 9.24 -8.24
CA GLU A 290 -14.89 8.95 -8.88
C GLU A 290 -15.40 7.56 -8.55
N ARG A 291 -14.50 6.57 -8.49
CA ARG A 291 -14.82 5.14 -8.38
C ARG A 291 -14.83 4.64 -6.92
N LEU A 292 -14.21 5.36 -5.98
CA LEU A 292 -14.22 5.04 -4.55
C LEU A 292 -15.55 5.50 -3.91
#